data_caf8818d7e76e64f20603b763efbbde0
#
_entry.id   caf8818d7e76e64f20603b763efbbde0
#
_cell.length_a   1.000
_cell.length_b   1.000
_cell.length_c   1.000
_cell.angle_alpha   90.00
_cell.angle_beta   90.00
_cell.angle_gamma   90.00
#
_symmetry.space_group_name_H-M   'P 1'
#
loop_
_entity.id
_entity.type
_entity.pdbx_description
1 polymer ?
#
loop_
_entity_poly.entity_id
_entity_poly.type
_entity_poly.pdbx_seq_one_letter_code
_entity_poly.pdbx_strand_id
1 'polypeptide(L)'
;MSPDTPASEDLLRDLESHTPMMQQYLQLKAQYPDTLLLYRMGDFYEVFWQDAEKASRMLDITLTQRGQSAGQPVLMAGVPFHALESYLGRLIKMGESVAIAEQVGDVATAKGPVERKVV
;
A
#
# COMPACT_ATOMS: atom_id res chain seq x y z
N MET A 1 13.09 7.96 19.06
CA MET A 1 12.41 7.57 17.80
C MET A 1 12.73 8.57 16.72
N SER A 2 13.11 8.11 15.56
CA SER A 2 13.40 9.00 14.44
C SER A 2 12.10 9.47 13.78
N PRO A 3 11.91 10.78 13.57
CA PRO A 3 10.72 11.26 12.88
C PRO A 3 10.69 10.87 11.39
N ASP A 4 11.84 10.48 10.82
CA ASP A 4 11.93 10.15 9.41
C ASP A 4 11.64 8.69 9.11
N THR A 5 11.59 7.84 10.15
CA THR A 5 11.36 6.41 10.00
C THR A 5 10.26 6.00 10.96
N PRO A 6 9.00 5.98 10.53
CA PRO A 6 7.92 5.61 11.43
C PRO A 6 8.07 4.17 11.88
N ALA A 7 8.03 3.96 13.19
CA ALA A 7 7.94 2.63 13.76
C ALA A 7 6.54 2.07 13.53
N SER A 8 6.37 0.75 13.71
CA SER A 8 5.07 0.11 13.54
C SER A 8 3.99 0.75 14.41
N GLU A 9 4.34 1.14 15.62
CA GLU A 9 3.41 1.80 16.54
C GLU A 9 2.97 3.18 16.05
N ASP A 10 3.83 3.90 15.31
CA ASP A 10 3.45 5.17 14.70
C ASP A 10 2.47 4.96 13.56
N LEU A 11 2.65 3.88 12.80
CA LEU A 11 1.74 3.51 11.73
C LEU A 11 0.35 3.13 12.26
N LEU A 12 0.29 2.62 13.49
CA LEU A 12 -0.96 2.24 14.12
C LEU A 12 -1.57 3.35 14.97
N ARG A 13 -0.86 4.49 15.11
CA ARG A 13 -1.41 5.63 15.82
C ARG A 13 -2.58 6.21 15.05
N ASP A 14 -3.62 6.61 15.76
CA ASP A 14 -4.83 7.17 15.17
C ASP A 14 -5.50 6.23 14.16
N LEU A 15 -5.28 4.93 14.31
CA LEU A 15 -5.84 3.93 13.40
C LEU A 15 -7.36 4.08 13.26
N GLU A 16 -8.05 4.37 14.36
CA GLU A 16 -9.50 4.48 14.38
C GLU A 16 -10.02 5.64 13.51
N SER A 17 -9.21 6.66 13.27
CA SER A 17 -9.62 7.81 12.45
C SER A 17 -9.53 7.54 10.96
N HIS A 18 -8.89 6.44 10.57
CA HIS A 18 -8.78 6.05 9.17
C HIS A 18 -9.99 5.26 8.69
N THR A 19 -10.21 5.25 7.38
CA THR A 19 -11.26 4.41 6.79
C THR A 19 -10.94 2.94 7.03
N PRO A 20 -11.95 2.04 7.02
CA PRO A 20 -11.70 0.61 7.23
C PRO A 20 -10.66 0.02 6.29
N MET A 21 -10.66 0.42 5.02
CA MET A 21 -9.67 -0.06 4.05
C MET A 21 -8.26 0.40 4.42
N MET A 22 -8.12 1.66 4.82
CA MET A 22 -6.83 2.20 5.22
C MET A 22 -6.36 1.59 6.53
N GLN A 23 -7.26 1.27 7.44
CA GLN A 23 -6.92 0.54 8.66
C GLN A 23 -6.30 -0.82 8.32
N GLN A 24 -6.89 -1.54 7.39
CA GLN A 24 -6.35 -2.83 6.95
C GLN A 24 -4.97 -2.67 6.33
N TYR A 25 -4.82 -1.68 5.45
CA TYR A 25 -3.52 -1.39 4.83
C TYR A 25 -2.46 -1.08 5.89
N LEU A 26 -2.79 -0.19 6.83
CA LEU A 26 -1.84 0.24 7.86
C LEU A 26 -1.43 -0.92 8.77
N GLN A 27 -2.36 -1.81 9.09
CA GLN A 27 -2.04 -2.99 9.89
C GLN A 27 -1.06 -3.91 9.17
N LEU A 28 -1.23 -4.11 7.86
CA LEU A 28 -0.29 -4.89 7.07
C LEU A 28 1.05 -4.16 6.93
N LYS A 29 1.01 -2.87 6.66
CA LYS A 29 2.24 -2.07 6.51
C LYS A 29 3.07 -2.06 7.79
N ALA A 30 2.41 -2.07 8.94
CA ALA A 30 3.10 -2.11 10.24
C ALA A 30 3.93 -3.38 10.42
N GLN A 31 3.57 -4.46 9.73
CA GLN A 31 4.34 -5.72 9.75
C GLN A 31 5.54 -5.66 8.80
N TYR A 32 5.51 -4.76 7.82
CA TYR A 32 6.56 -4.64 6.81
C TYR A 32 6.94 -3.16 6.61
N PRO A 33 7.38 -2.47 7.68
CA PRO A 33 7.54 -1.00 7.62
C PRO A 33 8.60 -0.53 6.65
N ASP A 34 9.62 -1.34 6.40
CA ASP A 34 10.74 -0.98 5.51
C ASP A 34 10.61 -1.60 4.13
N THR A 35 9.48 -2.19 3.83
CA THR A 35 9.22 -2.90 2.57
C THR A 35 8.13 -2.17 1.80
N LEU A 36 8.32 -2.03 0.49
CA LEU A 36 7.30 -1.44 -0.37
C LEU A 36 6.11 -2.40 -0.45
N LEU A 37 4.94 -1.96 0.03
CA LEU A 37 3.76 -2.81 0.08
C LEU A 37 2.85 -2.53 -1.12
N LEU A 38 2.76 -3.49 -2.03
CA LEU A 38 1.83 -3.46 -3.15
C LEU A 38 0.52 -4.10 -2.72
N TYR A 39 -0.55 -3.32 -2.73
CA TYR A 39 -1.83 -3.67 -2.15
C TYR A 39 -2.86 -3.89 -3.26
N ARG A 40 -3.31 -5.13 -3.45
CA ARG A 40 -4.24 -5.47 -4.53
C ARG A 40 -5.58 -4.79 -4.34
N MET A 41 -6.01 -4.04 -5.35
CA MET A 41 -7.31 -3.39 -5.39
C MET A 41 -7.89 -3.56 -6.80
N GLY A 42 -8.80 -4.53 -6.97
CA GLY A 42 -9.38 -4.82 -8.27
C GLY A 42 -8.30 -5.24 -9.27
N ASP A 43 -8.18 -4.50 -10.36
CA ASP A 43 -7.23 -4.79 -11.43
C ASP A 43 -5.88 -4.10 -11.26
N PHE A 44 -5.64 -3.49 -10.10
CA PHE A 44 -4.42 -2.76 -9.82
C PHE A 44 -3.76 -3.24 -8.54
N TYR A 45 -2.45 -2.99 -8.45
CA TYR A 45 -1.72 -2.98 -7.18
C TYR A 45 -1.44 -1.53 -6.84
N GLU A 46 -1.95 -1.09 -5.69
CA GLU A 46 -1.80 0.29 -5.25
C GLU A 46 -0.77 0.40 -4.14
N VAL A 47 -0.10 1.54 -4.09
CA VAL A 47 0.76 1.91 -2.98
C VAL A 47 0.26 3.24 -2.42
N PHE A 48 0.51 3.48 -1.14
CA PHE A 48 -0.06 4.63 -0.44
C PHE A 48 1.00 5.43 0.29
N TRP A 49 0.76 6.73 0.43
CA TRP A 49 1.57 7.70 1.18
C TRP A 49 3.06 7.63 0.80
N GLN A 50 3.95 7.31 1.75
CA GLN A 50 5.39 7.29 1.50
C GLN A 50 5.77 6.26 0.45
N ASP A 51 5.12 5.10 0.45
CA ASP A 51 5.37 4.09 -0.57
C ASP A 51 4.93 4.59 -1.94
N ALA A 52 3.83 5.36 -2.01
CA ALA A 52 3.37 5.93 -3.27
C ALA A 52 4.37 6.95 -3.83
N GLU A 53 4.90 7.82 -2.97
CA GLU A 53 5.92 8.78 -3.38
C GLU A 53 7.18 8.07 -3.87
N LYS A 54 7.62 7.06 -3.15
CA LYS A 54 8.80 6.28 -3.49
C LYS A 54 8.63 5.55 -4.81
N ALA A 55 7.51 4.83 -4.97
CA ALA A 55 7.22 4.09 -6.20
C ALA A 55 7.09 5.02 -7.39
N SER A 56 6.46 6.18 -7.22
CA SER A 56 6.33 7.17 -8.27
C SER A 56 7.69 7.61 -8.80
N ARG A 57 8.64 7.86 -7.89
CA ARG A 57 9.99 8.26 -8.29
C ARG A 57 10.75 7.11 -8.95
N MET A 58 10.66 5.90 -8.39
CA MET A 58 11.44 4.76 -8.86
C MET A 58 10.93 4.21 -10.18
N LEU A 59 9.63 4.23 -10.38
CA LEU A 59 8.98 3.60 -11.54
C LEU A 59 8.46 4.60 -12.57
N ASP A 60 8.55 5.89 -12.26
CA ASP A 60 8.02 6.95 -13.12
C ASP A 60 6.52 6.77 -13.39
N ILE A 61 5.79 6.41 -12.36
CA ILE A 61 4.32 6.28 -12.43
C ILE A 61 3.66 7.48 -11.76
N THR A 62 2.42 7.75 -12.15
CA THR A 62 1.70 8.94 -11.70
C THR A 62 1.32 8.84 -10.22
N LEU A 63 1.69 9.89 -9.47
CA LEU A 63 1.26 10.06 -8.08
C LEU A 63 -0.07 10.84 -8.10
N THR A 64 -1.09 10.29 -7.45
CA THR A 64 -2.40 10.90 -7.38
C THR A 64 -2.85 11.07 -5.93
N GLN A 65 -3.92 11.83 -5.73
CA GLN A 65 -4.57 11.96 -4.43
C GLN A 65 -6.03 11.58 -4.60
N ARG A 66 -6.54 10.71 -3.73
CA ARG A 66 -7.94 10.28 -3.77
C ARG A 66 -8.51 10.19 -2.38
N GLY A 67 -9.66 10.84 -2.18
CA GLY A 67 -10.37 10.79 -0.93
C GLY A 67 -9.54 11.28 0.25
N GLN A 68 -10.02 10.96 1.43
CA GLN A 68 -9.36 11.34 2.68
C GLN A 68 -9.41 10.18 3.65
N SER A 69 -8.42 10.12 4.52
CA SER A 69 -8.37 9.18 5.63
C SER A 69 -7.69 9.91 6.79
N ALA A 70 -8.29 9.84 7.97
CA ALA A 70 -7.83 10.59 9.14
C ALA A 70 -7.73 12.10 8.85
N GLY A 71 -8.65 12.62 8.02
CA GLY A 71 -8.71 14.04 7.69
C GLY A 71 -7.64 14.53 6.71
N GLN A 72 -6.85 13.62 6.13
CA GLN A 72 -5.78 13.97 5.21
C GLN A 72 -6.01 13.33 3.84
N PRO A 73 -5.58 13.99 2.75
CA PRO A 73 -5.64 13.36 1.43
C PRO A 73 -4.82 12.08 1.40
N VAL A 74 -5.30 11.09 0.68
CA VAL A 74 -4.56 9.83 0.50
C VAL A 74 -3.75 9.89 -0.78
N LEU A 75 -2.43 9.88 -0.65
CA LEU A 75 -1.54 9.80 -1.80
C LEU A 75 -1.50 8.36 -2.28
N MET A 76 -1.62 8.17 -3.59
CA MET A 76 -1.70 6.86 -4.20
C MET A 76 -0.90 6.81 -5.50
N ALA A 77 -0.37 5.65 -5.80
CA ALA A 77 0.16 5.32 -7.12
C ALA A 77 -0.13 3.85 -7.35
N GLY A 78 -0.37 3.46 -8.59
CA GLY A 78 -0.75 2.09 -8.87
C GLY A 78 -0.18 1.57 -10.17
N VAL A 79 -0.04 0.24 -10.25
CA VAL A 79 0.37 -0.45 -11.46
C VAL A 79 -0.71 -1.48 -11.81
N PRO A 80 -1.00 -1.64 -13.11
CA PRO A 80 -1.99 -2.64 -13.52
C PRO A 80 -1.56 -4.04 -13.11
N PHE A 81 -2.54 -4.85 -12.72
CA PHE A 81 -2.30 -6.24 -12.33
C PHE A 81 -1.47 -7.00 -13.36
N HIS A 82 -1.80 -6.85 -14.64
CA HIS A 82 -1.12 -7.59 -15.71
C HIS A 82 0.33 -7.14 -15.94
N ALA A 83 0.72 -5.99 -15.40
CA ALA A 83 2.08 -5.45 -15.56
C ALA A 83 2.96 -5.67 -14.32
N LEU A 84 2.46 -6.37 -13.31
CA LEU A 84 3.17 -6.54 -12.04
C LEU A 84 4.58 -7.08 -12.22
N GLU A 85 4.75 -8.14 -13.01
CA GLU A 85 6.06 -8.77 -13.15
C GLU A 85 7.12 -7.82 -13.67
N SER A 86 6.75 -6.97 -14.64
CA SER A 86 7.66 -5.98 -15.22
C SER A 86 8.10 -4.96 -14.17
N TYR A 87 7.15 -4.40 -13.44
CA TYR A 87 7.45 -3.41 -12.40
C TYR A 87 8.21 -4.03 -11.23
N LEU A 88 7.82 -5.24 -10.84
CA LEU A 88 8.49 -5.96 -9.76
C LEU A 88 9.95 -6.22 -10.10
N GLY A 89 10.24 -6.64 -11.32
CA GLY A 89 11.60 -6.86 -11.79
C GLY A 89 12.44 -5.59 -11.71
N ARG A 90 11.85 -4.44 -12.06
CA ARG A 90 12.54 -3.15 -11.98
C ARG A 90 12.86 -2.78 -10.53
N LEU A 91 11.91 -2.96 -9.62
CA LEU A 91 12.11 -2.66 -8.21
C LEU A 91 13.21 -3.54 -7.60
N ILE A 92 13.20 -4.83 -7.92
CA ILE A 92 14.21 -5.76 -7.43
C ILE A 92 15.61 -5.36 -7.92
N LYS A 93 15.73 -4.97 -9.19
CA LYS A 93 17.01 -4.50 -9.74
C LYS A 93 17.51 -3.25 -9.05
N MET A 94 16.61 -2.44 -8.53
CA MET A 94 16.98 -1.23 -7.77
C MET A 94 17.31 -1.54 -6.32
N GLY A 95 17.27 -2.81 -5.92
CA GLY A 95 17.57 -3.22 -4.55
C GLY A 95 16.43 -3.04 -3.58
N GLU A 96 15.20 -2.89 -4.07
CA GLU A 96 14.05 -2.66 -3.23
C GLU A 96 13.43 -3.97 -2.75
N SER A 97 13.01 -3.99 -1.48
CA SER A 97 12.23 -5.10 -0.93
C SER A 97 10.75 -4.83 -1.17
N VAL A 98 10.02 -5.83 -1.60
CA VAL A 98 8.61 -5.70 -1.97
C VAL A 98 7.79 -6.78 -1.30
N ALA A 99 6.66 -6.37 -0.73
CA ALA A 99 5.64 -7.29 -0.22
C ALA A 99 4.37 -7.10 -1.05
N ILE A 100 3.68 -8.19 -1.35
CA ILE A 100 2.47 -8.16 -2.16
C ILE A 100 1.31 -8.65 -1.31
N ALA A 101 0.31 -7.78 -1.12
CA ALA A 101 -0.91 -8.12 -0.39
C ALA A 101 -2.00 -8.43 -1.41
N GLU A 102 -2.35 -9.71 -1.50
CA GLU A 102 -3.40 -10.18 -2.41
C GLU A 102 -4.75 -10.22 -1.72
N GLN A 103 -5.80 -10.12 -2.51
CA GLN A 103 -7.15 -10.28 -2.03
C GLN A 103 -7.40 -11.74 -1.67
N VAL A 104 -8.09 -11.96 -0.56
CA VAL A 104 -8.43 -13.28 -0.06
C VAL A 104 -9.96 -13.38 0.02
N GLY A 105 -10.50 -14.49 -0.46
CA GLY A 105 -11.92 -14.73 -0.43
C GLY A 105 -12.65 -14.15 -1.64
N ASP A 106 -13.97 -14.16 -1.57
CA ASP A 106 -14.84 -13.71 -2.65
C ASP A 106 -15.21 -12.25 -2.47
N VAL A 107 -14.76 -11.41 -3.39
CA VAL A 107 -15.04 -9.96 -3.36
C VAL A 107 -16.55 -9.71 -3.38
N ALA A 108 -17.32 -10.50 -4.11
CA ALA A 108 -18.76 -10.30 -4.26
C ALA A 108 -19.53 -10.56 -2.97
N THR A 109 -19.00 -11.36 -2.06
CA THR A 109 -19.66 -11.69 -0.79
C THR A 109 -19.06 -10.98 0.41
N ALA A 110 -17.98 -10.23 0.19
CA ALA A 110 -17.28 -9.54 1.27
C ALA A 110 -18.17 -8.46 1.89
N LYS A 111 -18.17 -8.38 3.22
CA LYS A 111 -18.79 -7.30 3.97
C LYS A 111 -17.70 -6.35 4.41
N GLY A 112 -17.71 -5.13 3.87
CA GLY A 112 -16.66 -4.18 4.10
C GLY A 112 -15.44 -4.46 3.22
N PRO A 113 -14.23 -4.05 3.64
CA PRO A 113 -13.03 -4.25 2.83
C PRO A 113 -12.75 -5.73 2.59
N VAL A 114 -12.32 -6.05 1.38
CA VAL A 114 -11.89 -7.41 1.06
C VAL A 114 -10.63 -7.72 1.86
N GLU A 115 -10.58 -8.88 2.49
CA GLU A 115 -9.40 -9.31 3.23
C GLU A 115 -8.23 -9.49 2.28
N ARG A 116 -7.03 -9.11 2.75
CA ARG A 116 -5.81 -9.27 1.98
C ARG A 116 -4.74 -9.97 2.82
N LYS A 117 -3.88 -10.68 2.11
CA LYS A 117 -2.79 -11.43 2.73
C LYS A 117 -1.51 -11.20 1.95
N VAL A 118 -0.40 -10.98 2.66
CA VAL A 118 0.91 -10.85 2.03
C VAL A 118 1.39 -12.23 1.56
N VAL A 119 1.82 -12.29 0.32
CA VAL A 119 2.25 -13.53 -0.32
C VAL A 119 3.69 -13.46 -0.81
#